data_b3fefea53e75a05303a28d291438c133
#
_entry.id   b3fefea53e75a05303a28d291438c133
#
_cell.length_a   1.000
_cell.length_b   1.000
_cell.length_c   1.000
_cell.angle_alpha   90.00
_cell.angle_beta   90.00
_cell.angle_gamma   90.00
#
_symmetry.space_group_name_H-M   'P 1'
#
loop_
_entity.id
_entity.type
_entity.pdbx_description
1 polymer ?
#
loop_
_entity_poly.entity_id
_entity_poly.type
_entity_poly.pdbx_seq_one_letter_code
_entity_poly.pdbx_strand_id
1 'polypeptide(L)'
;MKTGDELTPLVKEPVTRLQLVQYAGASGDFNPIHWDPERGQEMGLGGVIAHGMLSMGFLGQFVAQVAGPRRVRRLKVRFAAMVRPGDELTCRGTVRSVEDGTATLDVWAENSEGEKVTTGEAEVEIA
;
A
#
# COMPACT_ATOMS: atom_id res chain seq x y z
N MET A 1 9.62 14.66 13.39
CA MET A 1 8.51 14.95 12.47
C MET A 1 7.85 16.27 12.82
N LYS A 2 7.58 17.08 11.82
CA LYS A 2 6.89 18.36 11.96
C LYS A 2 5.75 18.40 10.96
N THR A 3 4.69 19.10 11.29
CA THR A 3 3.57 19.34 10.36
C THR A 3 4.08 19.87 9.02
N GLY A 4 3.67 19.27 7.93
CA GLY A 4 4.10 19.61 6.58
C GLY A 4 5.32 18.86 6.07
N ASP A 5 6.04 18.12 6.91
CA ASP A 5 7.19 17.34 6.46
C ASP A 5 6.77 16.31 5.43
N GLU A 6 7.58 16.16 4.38
CA GLU A 6 7.46 15.04 3.44
C GLU A 6 8.27 13.87 3.97
N LEU A 7 7.67 12.67 3.92
CA LEU A 7 8.32 11.45 4.36
C LEU A 7 9.17 10.86 3.24
N THR A 8 10.29 10.22 3.60
CA THR A 8 11.14 9.56 2.60
C THR A 8 10.35 8.45 1.91
N PRO A 9 10.20 8.48 0.58
CA PRO A 9 9.42 7.48 -0.14
C PRO A 9 9.99 6.08 -0.03
N LEU A 10 9.12 5.08 -0.11
CA LEU A 10 9.48 3.67 -0.26
C LEU A 10 9.07 3.22 -1.65
N VAL A 11 10.05 2.94 -2.52
CA VAL A 11 9.82 2.40 -3.86
C VAL A 11 9.86 0.88 -3.78
N LYS A 12 8.76 0.24 -4.19
CA LYS A 12 8.68 -1.22 -4.22
C LYS A 12 9.08 -1.74 -5.60
N GLU A 13 9.63 -2.95 -5.63
CA GLU A 13 9.89 -3.65 -6.89
C GLU A 13 8.58 -3.85 -7.67
N PRO A 14 8.63 -3.92 -9.02
CA PRO A 14 7.43 -4.19 -9.80
C PRO A 14 6.68 -5.43 -9.31
N VAL A 15 5.37 -5.32 -9.22
CA VAL A 15 4.51 -6.45 -8.81
C VAL A 15 4.61 -7.57 -9.84
N THR A 16 4.79 -8.81 -9.39
CA THR A 16 4.88 -9.98 -10.25
C THR A 16 3.72 -10.93 -10.02
N ARG A 17 3.42 -11.76 -11.01
CA ARG A 17 2.41 -12.81 -10.86
C ARG A 17 2.80 -13.79 -9.75
N LEU A 18 4.09 -14.12 -9.64
CA LEU A 18 4.59 -14.97 -8.56
C LEU A 18 4.27 -14.37 -7.20
N GLN A 19 4.48 -13.08 -7.03
CA GLN A 19 4.15 -12.38 -5.77
C GLN A 19 2.67 -12.52 -5.44
N LEU A 20 1.78 -12.39 -6.44
CA LEU A 20 0.34 -12.51 -6.21
C LEU A 20 -0.04 -13.94 -5.78
N VAL A 21 0.57 -14.97 -6.37
CA VAL A 21 0.36 -16.35 -5.96
C VAL A 21 0.86 -16.58 -4.53
N GLN A 22 2.04 -16.06 -4.21
CA GLN A 22 2.59 -16.15 -2.85
C GLN A 22 1.70 -15.43 -1.84
N TYR A 23 1.21 -14.26 -2.20
CA TYR A 23 0.33 -13.49 -1.33
C TYR A 23 -1.02 -14.20 -1.12
N ALA A 24 -1.58 -14.81 -2.16
CA ALA A 24 -2.78 -15.62 -2.02
C ALA A 24 -2.60 -16.73 -0.98
N GLY A 25 -1.45 -17.40 -1.02
CA GLY A 25 -1.12 -18.45 -0.06
C GLY A 25 -0.92 -17.91 1.37
N ALA A 26 -0.24 -16.78 1.50
CA ALA A 26 0.04 -16.18 2.79
C ALA A 26 -1.19 -15.58 3.45
N SER A 27 -2.06 -14.95 2.66
CA SER A 27 -3.27 -14.27 3.16
C SER A 27 -4.49 -15.18 3.29
N GLY A 28 -4.47 -16.32 2.60
CA GLY A 28 -5.66 -17.18 2.50
C GLY A 28 -6.72 -16.66 1.53
N ASP A 29 -6.43 -15.59 0.78
CA ASP A 29 -7.33 -15.05 -0.23
C ASP A 29 -7.01 -15.66 -1.58
N PHE A 30 -7.70 -16.75 -1.91
CA PHE A 30 -7.52 -17.50 -3.15
C PHE A 30 -8.51 -17.13 -4.25
N ASN A 31 -9.11 -15.93 -4.19
CA ASN A 31 -10.01 -15.49 -5.24
C ASN A 31 -9.28 -15.59 -6.60
N PRO A 32 -9.83 -16.32 -7.58
CA PRO A 32 -9.14 -16.59 -8.84
C PRO A 32 -8.73 -15.36 -9.64
N ILE A 33 -9.35 -14.21 -9.41
CA ILE A 33 -8.97 -12.97 -10.10
C ILE A 33 -7.54 -12.53 -9.81
N HIS A 34 -6.91 -13.07 -8.75
CA HIS A 34 -5.56 -12.71 -8.35
C HIS A 34 -4.49 -13.66 -8.92
N TRP A 35 -4.86 -14.83 -9.45
CA TRP A 35 -3.88 -15.78 -9.94
C TRP A 35 -4.25 -16.46 -11.27
N ASP A 36 -5.51 -16.42 -11.69
CA ASP A 36 -5.98 -17.03 -12.93
C ASP A 36 -6.28 -15.95 -13.98
N PRO A 37 -5.41 -15.76 -15.00
CA PRO A 37 -5.63 -14.73 -16.01
C PRO A 37 -6.93 -14.92 -16.79
N GLU A 38 -7.34 -16.15 -17.05
CA GLU A 38 -8.59 -16.46 -17.75
C GLU A 38 -9.79 -15.98 -16.94
N ARG A 39 -9.79 -16.23 -15.64
CA ARG A 39 -10.85 -15.75 -14.76
C ARG A 39 -10.89 -14.22 -14.69
N GLY A 40 -9.73 -13.59 -14.67
CA GLY A 40 -9.64 -12.13 -14.74
C GLY A 40 -10.24 -11.58 -16.02
N GLN A 41 -10.00 -12.24 -17.16
CA GLN A 41 -10.61 -11.86 -18.43
C GLN A 41 -12.13 -12.02 -18.40
N GLU A 42 -12.64 -13.15 -17.91
CA GLU A 42 -14.08 -13.41 -17.78
C GLU A 42 -14.78 -12.33 -16.92
N MET A 43 -14.11 -11.82 -15.92
CA MET A 43 -14.62 -10.78 -15.03
C MET A 43 -14.43 -9.36 -15.57
N GLY A 44 -13.92 -9.22 -16.78
CA GLY A 44 -13.72 -7.91 -17.41
C GLY A 44 -12.51 -7.14 -16.89
N LEU A 45 -11.57 -7.80 -16.21
CA LEU A 45 -10.42 -7.15 -15.60
C LEU A 45 -9.18 -7.10 -16.51
N GLY A 46 -9.22 -7.80 -17.65
CA GLY A 46 -8.10 -7.83 -18.60
C GLY A 46 -6.91 -8.70 -18.16
N GLY A 47 -7.08 -9.55 -17.17
CA GLY A 47 -6.05 -10.40 -16.61
C GLY A 47 -6.14 -10.41 -15.09
N VAL A 48 -5.07 -10.86 -14.42
CA VAL A 48 -5.04 -10.87 -12.95
C VAL A 48 -4.80 -9.46 -12.39
N ILE A 49 -5.34 -9.24 -11.20
CA ILE A 49 -5.12 -8.01 -10.42
C ILE A 49 -4.56 -8.38 -9.05
N ALA A 50 -3.82 -7.45 -8.45
CA ALA A 50 -3.29 -7.63 -7.10
C ALA A 50 -4.40 -7.51 -6.05
N HIS A 51 -4.21 -8.20 -4.94
CA HIS A 51 -5.03 -8.00 -3.76
C HIS A 51 -4.86 -6.57 -3.25
N GLY A 52 -5.96 -5.91 -2.89
CA GLY A 52 -5.88 -4.57 -2.26
C GLY A 52 -5.02 -4.59 -1.01
N MET A 53 -5.15 -5.64 -0.20
CA MET A 53 -4.37 -5.80 1.04
C MET A 53 -2.86 -5.88 0.80
N LEU A 54 -2.40 -6.23 -0.41
CA LEU A 54 -0.97 -6.19 -0.74
C LEU A 54 -0.45 -4.75 -0.71
N SER A 55 -1.16 -3.82 -1.34
CA SER A 55 -0.76 -2.41 -1.32
C SER A 55 -0.89 -1.80 0.08
N MET A 56 -1.87 -2.23 0.86
CA MET A 56 -1.96 -1.84 2.27
C MET A 56 -0.75 -2.35 3.06
N GLY A 57 -0.30 -3.57 2.78
CA GLY A 57 0.93 -4.12 3.37
C GLY A 57 2.16 -3.29 3.03
N PHE A 58 2.27 -2.79 1.80
CA PHE A 58 3.36 -1.89 1.41
C PHE A 58 3.30 -0.57 2.20
N LEU A 59 2.11 0.00 2.38
CA LEU A 59 1.95 1.19 3.20
C LEU A 59 2.31 0.92 4.67
N GLY A 60 1.96 -0.24 5.19
CA GLY A 60 2.38 -0.66 6.53
C GLY A 60 3.89 -0.71 6.68
N GLN A 61 4.60 -1.28 5.70
CA GLN A 61 6.06 -1.27 5.67
C GLN A 61 6.61 0.15 5.66
N PHE A 62 6.04 1.01 4.83
CA PHE A 62 6.44 2.41 4.71
C PHE A 62 6.31 3.15 6.05
N VAL A 63 5.16 3.04 6.69
CA VAL A 63 4.90 3.70 7.99
C VAL A 63 5.85 3.14 9.06
N ALA A 64 6.07 1.83 9.06
CA ALA A 64 6.99 1.20 10.01
C ALA A 64 8.43 1.66 9.80
N GLN A 65 8.84 1.92 8.56
CA GLN A 65 10.19 2.43 8.28
C GLN A 65 10.37 3.87 8.74
N VAL A 66 9.37 4.74 8.54
CA VAL A 66 9.50 6.16 8.90
C VAL A 66 9.33 6.41 10.39
N ALA A 67 8.53 5.61 11.09
CA ALA A 67 8.21 5.83 12.50
C ALA A 67 8.88 4.84 13.46
N GLY A 68 9.23 3.67 12.97
CA GLY A 68 9.59 2.51 13.78
C GLY A 68 8.38 1.61 14.00
N PRO A 69 8.53 0.28 13.84
CA PRO A 69 7.38 -0.65 13.85
C PRO A 69 6.60 -0.66 15.16
N ARG A 70 7.27 -0.39 16.28
CA ARG A 70 6.61 -0.36 17.59
C ARG A 70 5.80 0.90 17.84
N ARG A 71 5.92 1.91 16.98
CA ARG A 71 5.29 3.22 17.15
C ARG A 71 4.06 3.40 16.29
N VAL A 72 3.75 2.46 15.42
CA VAL A 72 2.55 2.49 14.59
C VAL A 72 1.34 2.16 15.46
N ARG A 73 0.38 3.07 15.54
CA ARG A 73 -0.83 2.90 16.34
C ARG A 73 -2.06 2.60 15.51
N ARG A 74 -2.11 3.15 14.32
CA ARG A 74 -3.25 2.99 13.44
C ARG A 74 -2.83 3.17 12.00
N LEU A 75 -3.40 2.36 11.13
CA LEU A 75 -3.32 2.53 9.68
C LEU A 75 -4.70 2.25 9.10
N LYS A 76 -5.25 3.23 8.41
CA LYS A 76 -6.54 3.13 7.75
C LYS A 76 -6.35 3.50 6.29
N VAL A 77 -6.86 2.67 5.39
CA VAL A 77 -6.70 2.88 3.95
C VAL A 77 -8.02 2.75 3.20
N ARG A 78 -8.00 3.29 2.00
CA ARG A 78 -9.06 3.15 1.02
C ARG A 78 -8.41 2.68 -0.28
N PHE A 79 -8.98 1.64 -0.87
CA PHE A 79 -8.54 1.14 -2.18
C PHE A 79 -9.21 1.96 -3.27
N ALA A 80 -8.42 2.66 -4.08
CA ALA A 80 -8.91 3.62 -5.06
C ALA A 80 -8.80 3.14 -6.50
N ALA A 81 -7.81 2.29 -6.80
CA ALA A 81 -7.58 1.76 -8.14
C ALA A 81 -6.94 0.38 -8.08
N MET A 82 -7.06 -0.36 -9.18
CA MET A 82 -6.48 -1.70 -9.29
C MET A 82 -5.00 -1.65 -9.57
N VAL A 83 -4.28 -2.63 -9.04
CA VAL A 83 -2.86 -2.85 -9.29
C VAL A 83 -2.70 -4.12 -10.10
N ARG A 84 -1.83 -4.09 -11.10
CA ARG A 84 -1.59 -5.20 -12.02
C ARG A 84 -0.14 -5.64 -11.97
N PRO A 85 0.16 -6.89 -12.37
CA PRO A 85 1.54 -7.30 -12.56
C PRO A 85 2.28 -6.34 -13.49
N GLY A 86 3.50 -5.97 -13.12
CA GLY A 86 4.31 -4.98 -13.83
C GLY A 86 4.21 -3.57 -13.24
N ASP A 87 3.20 -3.28 -12.46
CA ASP A 87 3.07 -1.98 -11.80
C ASP A 87 4.14 -1.81 -10.73
N GLU A 88 4.79 -0.65 -10.74
CA GLU A 88 5.75 -0.25 -9.71
C GLU A 88 5.06 0.75 -8.78
N LEU A 89 4.95 0.40 -7.51
CA LEU A 89 4.31 1.25 -6.51
C LEU A 89 5.35 1.98 -5.68
N THR A 90 5.10 3.26 -5.46
CA THR A 90 5.87 4.10 -4.55
C THR A 90 4.96 4.55 -3.42
N CYS A 91 5.36 4.26 -2.19
CA CYS A 91 4.66 4.73 -1.00
C CYS A 91 5.19 6.10 -0.62
N ARG A 92 4.29 7.04 -0.41
CA ARG A 92 4.61 8.42 -0.06
C ARG A 92 3.75 8.89 1.09
N GLY A 93 4.17 9.95 1.73
CA GLY A 93 3.37 10.53 2.79
C GLY A 93 3.87 11.90 3.24
N THR A 94 2.98 12.59 3.94
CA THR A 94 3.27 13.88 4.57
C THR A 94 2.76 13.85 6.01
N VAL A 95 3.36 14.65 6.86
CA VAL A 95 2.90 14.82 8.24
C VAL A 95 1.77 15.85 8.25
N ARG A 96 0.55 15.38 8.55
CA ARG A 96 -0.63 16.26 8.62
C ARG A 96 -0.62 17.09 9.89
N SER A 97 -0.34 16.47 11.02
CA SER A 97 -0.36 17.15 12.31
C SER A 97 0.50 16.41 13.33
N VAL A 98 0.92 17.12 14.36
CA VAL A 98 1.63 16.57 15.50
C VAL A 98 1.00 17.14 16.75
N GLU A 99 0.45 16.29 17.62
CA GLU A 99 -0.19 16.67 18.88
C GLU A 99 0.11 15.63 19.96
N ASP A 100 0.52 16.09 21.14
CA ASP A 100 0.68 15.23 22.33
C ASP A 100 1.49 13.96 22.09
N GLY A 101 2.59 14.08 21.34
CA GLY A 101 3.45 12.94 21.06
C GLY A 101 2.93 11.97 19.99
N THR A 102 1.87 12.34 19.29
CA THR A 102 1.29 11.57 18.20
C THR A 102 1.34 12.38 16.91
N ALA A 103 1.84 11.77 15.84
CA ALA A 103 1.77 12.35 14.50
C ALA A 103 0.70 11.64 13.69
N THR A 104 -0.10 12.43 12.98
CA THR A 104 -1.05 11.93 11.97
C THR A 104 -0.43 12.13 10.60
N LEU A 105 -0.34 11.05 9.84
CA LEU A 105 0.29 11.03 8.53
C LEU A 105 -0.77 10.82 7.46
N ASP A 106 -0.68 11.59 6.38
CA ASP A 106 -1.37 11.25 5.12
C ASP A 106 -0.43 10.37 4.32
N VAL A 107 -0.90 9.19 3.92
CA VAL A 107 -0.08 8.21 3.21
C VAL A 107 -0.80 7.72 1.97
N TRP A 108 -0.04 7.35 0.95
CA TRP A 108 -0.61 6.77 -0.27
C TRP A 108 0.44 5.96 -1.00
N ALA A 109 -0.05 5.01 -1.79
CA ALA A 109 0.75 4.29 -2.76
C ALA A 109 0.32 4.74 -4.15
N GLU A 110 1.28 5.09 -4.99
CA GLU A 110 1.03 5.52 -6.37
C GLU A 110 1.80 4.67 -7.35
N ASN A 111 1.25 4.50 -8.56
CA ASN A 111 1.93 3.81 -9.64
C ASN A 111 2.90 4.75 -10.37
N SER A 112 3.61 4.25 -11.39
CA SER A 112 4.60 5.03 -12.14
C SER A 112 3.99 6.17 -12.96
N GLU A 113 2.67 6.19 -13.14
CA GLU A 113 1.95 7.28 -13.80
C GLU A 113 1.44 8.35 -12.81
N GLY A 114 1.77 8.19 -11.53
CA GLY A 114 1.33 9.10 -10.49
C GLY A 114 -0.11 8.89 -10.02
N GLU A 115 -0.78 7.81 -10.46
CA GLU A 115 -2.11 7.48 -9.99
C GLU A 115 -2.03 6.90 -8.58
N LYS A 116 -2.81 7.44 -7.65
CA LYS A 116 -2.91 6.92 -6.29
C LYS A 116 -3.82 5.71 -6.29
N VAL A 117 -3.25 4.53 -6.06
CA VAL A 117 -4.00 3.27 -6.06
C VAL A 117 -4.57 2.94 -4.69
N THR A 118 -3.92 3.38 -3.62
CA THR A 118 -4.37 3.22 -2.24
C THR A 118 -4.02 4.47 -1.46
N THR A 119 -4.96 5.00 -0.73
CA THR A 119 -4.78 6.22 0.07
C THR A 119 -5.17 5.96 1.51
N GLY A 120 -4.62 6.71 2.44
CA GLY A 120 -5.00 6.53 3.82
C GLY A 120 -4.35 7.48 4.78
N GLU A 121 -4.49 7.14 6.05
CA GLU A 121 -3.88 7.88 7.14
C GLU A 121 -3.30 6.90 8.15
N ALA A 122 -2.26 7.34 8.82
CA ALA A 122 -1.63 6.59 9.89
C ALA A 122 -1.46 7.48 11.12
N GLU A 123 -1.55 6.86 12.29
CA GLU A 123 -1.19 7.50 13.55
C GLU A 123 0.03 6.80 14.11
N VAL A 124 1.05 7.57 14.44
CA VAL A 124 2.30 7.03 14.97
C VAL A 124 2.72 7.82 16.20
N GLU A 125 3.34 7.13 17.15
CA GLU A 125 3.98 7.81 18.29
C GLU A 125 5.30 8.41 17.84
N ILE A 126 5.58 9.61 18.31
CA ILE A 126 6.88 10.24 18.12
C ILE A 126 7.63 10.30 19.45
N ALA A 127 8.95 10.10 19.35
CA ALA A 127 9.78 10.10 20.55
C ALA A 127 9.86 11.49 21.18
#